data_002d150ec4409a2ee9620218bfab7266
#
_entry.id   002d150ec4409a2ee9620218bfab7266
#
_cell.length_a   1.000
_cell.length_b   1.000
_cell.length_c   1.000
_cell.angle_alpha   90.00
_cell.angle_beta   90.00
_cell.angle_gamma   90.00
#
_symmetry.space_group_name_H-M   'P 1'
#
loop_
_entity.id
_entity.type
_entity.pdbx_description
1 polymer ?
#
loop_
_entity_poly.entity_id
_entity_poly.type
_entity_poly.pdbx_seq_one_letter_code
_entity_poly.pdbx_strand_id
1 'polypeptide(L)' 'MVDITKLKARMVLAGYNQRTLTEECRERGYKTSENTISAKFNSRSPWTCDDADMLCDVLNIQDPAEKAEIFLA' A
#
# COMPACT_ATOMS: atom_id res chain seq x y z
N MET A 1 5.95 5.83 -11.11
CA MET A 1 4.76 4.95 -11.22
C MET A 1 4.89 3.82 -10.20
N VAL A 2 3.80 3.43 -9.57
CA VAL A 2 3.84 2.35 -8.57
C VAL A 2 3.88 0.99 -9.26
N ASP A 3 4.78 0.12 -8.80
CA ASP A 3 4.81 -1.28 -9.26
C ASP A 3 3.81 -2.09 -8.44
N ILE A 4 2.63 -2.28 -9.00
CA ILE A 4 1.51 -2.96 -8.33
C ILE A 4 1.87 -4.40 -7.99
N THR A 5 2.60 -5.09 -8.87
CA THR A 5 2.98 -6.49 -8.65
C THR A 5 3.87 -6.63 -7.42
N LYS A 6 4.89 -5.77 -7.29
CA LYS A 6 5.77 -5.77 -6.12
C LYS A 6 5.02 -5.39 -4.85
N LEU A 7 4.11 -4.41 -4.95
CA LEU A 7 3.32 -3.99 -3.79
C LEU A 7 2.39 -5.11 -3.31
N LYS A 8 1.73 -5.81 -4.23
CA LYS A 8 0.90 -6.97 -3.88
C LYS A 8 1.73 -8.08 -3.23
N ALA A 9 2.92 -8.33 -3.75
CA ALA A 9 3.81 -9.34 -3.17
C ALA A 9 4.18 -8.99 -1.71
N ARG A 10 4.49 -7.72 -1.45
CA ARG A 10 4.79 -7.29 -0.08
C ARG A 10 3.57 -7.41 0.84
N MET A 11 2.39 -7.08 0.33
CA MET A 11 1.14 -7.23 1.07
C MET A 11 0.91 -8.69 1.48
N VAL A 12 1.07 -9.61 0.56
CA VAL A 12 0.92 -11.05 0.82
C VAL A 12 1.97 -11.55 1.80
N LEU A 13 3.22 -11.14 1.65
CA LEU A 13 4.28 -11.51 2.58
C LEU A 13 4.00 -11.04 4.00
N ALA A 14 3.36 -9.90 4.16
CA ALA A 14 2.97 -9.39 5.47
C ALA A 14 1.70 -10.05 6.02
N GLY A 15 1.06 -10.93 5.26
CA GLY A 15 -0.12 -11.65 5.68
C GLY A 15 -1.43 -10.90 5.49
N TYR A 16 -1.43 -9.85 4.66
CA TYR A 16 -2.63 -9.06 4.41
C TYR A 16 -3.25 -9.38 3.05
N ASN A 17 -4.56 -9.19 2.98
CA ASN A 17 -5.28 -8.99 1.72
C ASN A 17 -5.78 -7.53 1.69
N GLN A 18 -6.52 -7.13 0.64
CA GLN A 18 -6.97 -5.74 0.54
C GLN A 18 -7.88 -5.34 1.72
N ARG A 19 -8.74 -6.23 2.17
CA ARG A 19 -9.64 -5.95 3.31
C ARG A 19 -8.88 -5.80 4.60
N THR A 20 -8.02 -6.76 4.94
CA THR A 20 -7.26 -6.72 6.19
C THR A 20 -6.22 -5.61 6.21
N LEU A 21 -5.64 -5.30 5.05
CA LEU A 21 -4.76 -4.15 4.92
C LEU A 21 -5.51 -2.85 5.23
N THR A 22 -6.72 -2.70 4.69
CA THR A 22 -7.56 -1.53 4.97
C THR A 22 -7.89 -1.43 6.46
N GLU A 23 -8.25 -2.55 7.08
CA GLU A 23 -8.56 -2.58 8.52
C GLU A 23 -7.36 -2.13 9.35
N GLU A 24 -6.16 -2.60 9.03
CA GLU A 24 -4.95 -2.20 9.74
C GLU A 24 -4.64 -0.71 9.54
N CYS A 25 -4.80 -0.20 8.32
CA CYS A 25 -4.62 1.23 8.06
C CYS A 25 -5.57 2.07 8.92
N ARG A 26 -6.83 1.68 9.02
CA ARG A 26 -7.82 2.40 9.81
C ARG A 26 -7.52 2.32 11.31
N GLU A 27 -7.06 1.18 11.80
CA GLU A 27 -6.65 1.03 13.19
C GLU A 27 -5.49 1.95 13.55
N ARG A 28 -4.62 2.25 12.60
CA ARG A 28 -3.49 3.16 12.79
C ARG A 28 -3.88 4.64 12.62
N GLY A 29 -5.15 4.91 12.36
CA GLY A 29 -5.66 6.27 12.26
C GLY A 29 -5.69 6.85 10.85
N TYR A 30 -5.37 6.05 9.83
CA TYR A 30 -5.45 6.50 8.44
C TYR A 30 -6.90 6.49 7.96
N LYS A 31 -7.27 7.52 7.20
CA LYS A 31 -8.61 7.63 6.62
C LYS A 31 -8.61 6.98 5.23
N THR A 32 -9.06 5.74 5.19
CA THR A 32 -9.15 5.00 3.94
C THR A 32 -10.31 4.01 4.00
N SER A 33 -10.62 3.38 2.87
CA SER A 33 -11.66 2.36 2.79
C SER A 33 -11.20 1.25 1.84
N GLU A 34 -11.86 0.10 1.92
CA GLU A 34 -11.59 -1.02 1.03
C GLU A 34 -11.78 -0.62 -0.44
N ASN A 35 -12.83 0.16 -0.74
CA ASN A 35 -13.07 0.65 -2.09
C ASN A 35 -11.94 1.56 -2.58
N THR A 36 -11.43 2.43 -1.72
CA THR A 36 -10.31 3.31 -2.06
C THR A 36 -9.05 2.51 -2.35
N ILE A 37 -8.72 1.56 -1.49
CA ILE A 37 -7.56 0.69 -1.67
C ILE A 37 -7.70 -0.14 -2.94
N SER A 38 -8.86 -0.75 -3.16
CA SER A 38 -9.14 -1.55 -4.35
C SER A 38 -9.00 -0.74 -5.63
N ALA A 39 -9.53 0.49 -5.65
CA ALA A 39 -9.42 1.37 -6.81
C ALA A 39 -7.96 1.67 -7.16
N LYS A 40 -7.13 1.88 -6.16
CA LYS A 40 -5.69 2.16 -6.37
C LYS A 40 -4.96 0.92 -6.88
N PHE A 41 -5.23 -0.25 -6.32
CA PHE A 41 -4.63 -1.50 -6.80
C PHE A 41 -5.10 -1.87 -8.21
N ASN A 42 -6.27 -1.41 -8.63
CA ASN A 42 -6.80 -1.64 -9.98
C ASN A 42 -6.51 -0.49 -10.94
N SER A 43 -5.62 0.42 -10.56
CA SER A 43 -5.20 1.57 -11.37
C SER A 43 -6.35 2.52 -11.75
N ARG A 44 -7.42 2.55 -10.97
CA ARG A 44 -8.56 3.47 -11.18
C ARG A 44 -8.34 4.81 -10.51
N SER A 45 -7.43 4.86 -9.55
CA SER A 45 -7.14 6.04 -8.78
C SER A 45 -5.63 6.13 -8.60
N PRO A 46 -5.03 7.33 -8.68
CA PRO A 46 -3.58 7.47 -8.55
C PRO A 46 -3.13 7.23 -7.11
N TRP A 47 -1.90 6.71 -6.98
CA TRP A 47 -1.22 6.62 -5.71
C TRP A 47 -0.61 7.99 -5.37
N THR A 48 -0.73 8.39 -4.10
CA THR A 48 -0.16 9.64 -3.60
C THR A 48 1.02 9.35 -2.69
N CYS A 49 1.80 10.40 -2.35
CA CYS A 49 2.88 10.26 -1.38
C CYS A 49 2.35 9.81 -0.01
N ASP A 50 1.18 10.31 0.38
CA ASP A 50 0.54 9.91 1.64
C ASP A 50 0.18 8.42 1.63
N ASP A 51 -0.29 7.91 0.49
CA ASP A 51 -0.57 6.48 0.33
C ASP A 51 0.69 5.65 0.49
N ALA A 52 1.80 6.09 -0.12
CA ALA A 52 3.08 5.41 -0.03
C ALA A 52 3.56 5.36 1.43
N ASP A 53 3.46 6.48 2.14
CA ASP A 53 3.85 6.54 3.55
C ASP A 53 2.98 5.62 4.41
N MET A 54 1.68 5.62 4.17
CA MET A 54 0.74 4.73 4.87
C MET A 54 1.10 3.27 4.66
N LEU A 55 1.32 2.86 3.43
CA LEU A 55 1.64 1.47 3.12
C LEU A 55 3.02 1.06 3.62
N CYS A 56 4.00 1.94 3.55
CA CYS A 56 5.32 1.68 4.13
C CYS A 56 5.23 1.46 5.63
N ASP A 57 4.38 2.23 6.32
CA ASP A 57 4.16 2.06 7.76
C ASP A 57 3.49 0.72 8.06
N VAL A 58 2.39 0.41 7.39
CA VAL A 58 1.62 -0.81 7.64
C VAL A 58 2.38 -2.07 7.22
N LEU A 59 3.05 -2.03 6.08
CA LEU A 59 3.80 -3.17 5.55
C LEU A 59 5.24 -3.23 6.06
N ASN A 60 5.63 -2.29 6.90
CA ASN A 60 6.97 -2.23 7.48
C ASN A 60 8.07 -2.16 6.40
N ILE A 61 7.85 -1.37 5.37
CA ILE A 61 8.83 -1.12 4.32
C ILE A 61 9.72 0.03 4.77
N GLN A 62 10.91 -0.27 5.29
CA GLN A 62 11.81 0.73 5.85
C GLN A 62 13.02 1.01 4.95
N ASP A 63 13.36 0.09 4.06
CA ASP A 63 14.50 0.24 3.16
C ASP A 63 14.15 1.24 2.05
N PRO A 64 14.90 2.38 1.94
CA PRO A 64 14.65 3.35 0.90
C PRO A 64 14.77 2.78 -0.52
N ALA A 65 15.65 1.81 -0.73
CA ALA A 65 15.79 1.17 -2.03
C ALA A 65 14.54 0.36 -2.39
N GLU A 66 14.00 -0.40 -1.45
CA GLU A 66 12.77 -1.15 -1.66
C GLU A 66 11.58 -0.21 -1.90
N LYS A 67 11.49 0.85 -1.12
CA LYS A 67 10.44 1.87 -1.29
C LYS A 67 10.49 2.46 -2.69
N ALA A 68 11.69 2.81 -3.17
CA ALA A 68 11.86 3.36 -4.52
C ALA A 68 11.49 2.35 -5.59
N GLU A 69 11.85 1.09 -5.43
CA GLU A 69 11.50 0.04 -6.40
C GLU A 69 9.99 -0.16 -6.53
N ILE A 70 9.24 0.03 -5.45
CA ILE A 70 7.78 -0.16 -5.46
C ILE A 70 7.08 1.10 -5.93
N PHE A 71 7.41 2.25 -5.36
CA PHE A 71 6.62 3.47 -5.54
C PHE A 71 7.17 4.43 -6.59
N LEU A 72 8.44 4.28 -6.97
CA LEU A 72 9.10 5.15 -7.94
C LEU A 72 9.58 4.38 -9.20
N ALA A 73 9.03 3.23 -9.41
CA ALA A 73 9.39 2.37 -10.54
C ALA A 73 9.04 3.02 -11.91
#